data_1762057758b5d04baf17c5adeb9a9c79
#
_entry.id   1762057758b5d04baf17c5adeb9a9c79
#
_cell.length_a   1.000
_cell.length_b   1.000
_cell.length_c   1.000
_cell.angle_alpha   90.00
_cell.angle_beta   90.00
_cell.angle_gamma   90.00
#
_symmetry.space_group_name_H-M   'P 1'
#
loop_
_entity.id
_entity.type
_entity.pdbx_description
1 polymer ?
#
loop_
_entity_poly.entity_id
_entity_poly.type
_entity_poly.pdbx_seq_one_letter_code
_entity_poly.pdbx_strand_id
1 'polypeptide(L)'
;SAESMGLCPLLTAVGDKWILLKIHLALLEQKLLTAKIAKKKQATIKNKIKRFQKIGMTSVNTLLELDALIPYAPDTANNHSETLAVGSEETGHNITTGYLTLPNKKRIEVYSGNGLKSALNTFAATEQLATTLSSEKYIQSIRRPFSPGFKSTLYTYYVHQDLFYRDSQVWKKVKRLLLQTAKKNGYSGKTQIFPDDPDMLYISLAEGKAGVFVRNSGTENKISVNLRGRKSDASKLKKIGLEVIKLLFSLLKDHDNALYKMELCALSQIASQHVTDEKLEVKNQYKLRLIDEMKKQNLIQPSPEGNRLTSLGKWYIIH
;
A
#
# COMPACT_ATOMS: atom_id res chain seq x y z
N SER A 1 12.68 8.73 -7.85
CA SER A 1 11.27 8.28 -8.06
C SER A 1 11.14 7.62 -9.44
N ALA A 2 10.04 6.89 -9.66
CA ALA A 2 9.77 6.26 -10.98
C ALA A 2 9.79 7.31 -12.11
N GLU A 3 9.23 8.48 -11.88
CA GLU A 3 9.21 9.59 -12.86
C GLU A 3 10.60 10.07 -13.25
N SER A 4 11.57 10.10 -12.31
CA SER A 4 12.96 10.47 -12.62
C SER A 4 13.69 9.44 -13.49
N MET A 5 13.08 8.27 -13.68
CA MET A 5 13.55 7.20 -14.57
C MET A 5 12.75 7.15 -15.88
N GLY A 6 11.92 8.14 -16.17
CA GLY A 6 11.07 8.18 -17.35
C GLY A 6 9.86 7.23 -17.30
N LEU A 7 9.55 6.66 -16.12
CA LEU A 7 8.41 5.78 -15.94
C LEU A 7 7.16 6.60 -15.60
N CYS A 8 6.00 6.17 -16.07
CA CYS A 8 4.69 6.73 -15.72
C CYS A 8 4.06 5.91 -14.58
N PRO A 9 4.13 6.36 -13.31
CA PRO A 9 3.57 5.63 -12.20
C PRO A 9 2.04 5.72 -12.18
N LEU A 10 1.36 4.58 -12.13
CA LEU A 10 -0.07 4.48 -11.94
C LEU A 10 -0.36 3.91 -10.55
N LEU A 11 -1.06 4.67 -9.73
CA LEU A 11 -1.47 4.22 -8.40
C LEU A 11 -2.76 3.39 -8.49
N THR A 12 -2.83 2.34 -7.67
CA THR A 12 -4.01 1.50 -7.51
C THR A 12 -4.32 1.28 -6.03
N ALA A 13 -5.47 0.69 -5.73
CA ALA A 13 -5.72 0.11 -4.42
C ALA A 13 -4.73 -1.04 -4.13
N VAL A 14 -4.59 -1.42 -2.85
CA VAL A 14 -3.69 -2.47 -2.41
C VAL A 14 -4.23 -3.84 -2.79
N GLY A 15 -3.37 -4.68 -3.34
CA GLY A 15 -3.63 -6.07 -3.71
C GLY A 15 -3.41 -6.35 -5.20
N ASP A 16 -2.88 -7.54 -5.48
CA ASP A 16 -2.52 -8.01 -6.83
C ASP A 16 -3.67 -7.88 -7.84
N LYS A 17 -4.90 -8.11 -7.39
CA LYS A 17 -6.11 -7.96 -8.21
C LYS A 17 -6.21 -6.56 -8.83
N TRP A 18 -6.00 -5.52 -8.03
CA TRP A 18 -6.13 -4.13 -8.48
C TRP A 18 -5.00 -3.73 -9.41
N ILE A 19 -3.79 -4.24 -9.14
CA ILE A 19 -2.63 -4.04 -10.01
C ILE A 19 -2.89 -4.69 -11.37
N LEU A 20 -3.35 -5.93 -11.41
CA LEU A 20 -3.69 -6.64 -12.64
C LEU A 20 -4.77 -5.91 -13.45
N LEU A 21 -5.86 -5.49 -12.80
CA LEU A 21 -6.93 -4.73 -13.45
C LEU A 21 -6.41 -3.42 -14.04
N LYS A 22 -5.52 -2.73 -13.34
CA LYS A 22 -4.93 -1.48 -13.82
C LYS A 22 -4.00 -1.67 -15.01
N ILE A 23 -3.18 -2.72 -14.98
CA ILE A 23 -2.32 -3.11 -16.11
C ILE A 23 -3.18 -3.39 -17.35
N HIS A 24 -4.20 -4.25 -17.20
CA HIS A 24 -5.09 -4.58 -18.32
C HIS A 24 -5.80 -3.36 -18.88
N LEU A 25 -6.23 -2.44 -18.01
CA LEU A 25 -6.89 -1.21 -18.45
C LEU A 25 -5.95 -0.32 -19.28
N ALA A 26 -4.70 -0.17 -18.82
CA ALA A 26 -3.68 0.59 -19.54
C ALA A 26 -3.35 -0.02 -20.90
N LEU A 27 -3.27 -1.35 -20.97
CA LEU A 27 -3.06 -2.08 -22.23
C LEU A 27 -4.25 -1.93 -23.19
N LEU A 28 -5.47 -1.96 -22.67
CA LEU A 28 -6.68 -1.69 -23.48
C LEU A 28 -6.69 -0.27 -24.05
N GLU A 29 -6.28 0.72 -23.28
CA GLU A 29 -6.15 2.10 -23.75
C GLU A 29 -5.15 2.19 -24.91
N GLN A 30 -3.98 1.53 -24.82
CA GLN A 30 -3.02 1.49 -25.90
C GLN A 30 -3.54 0.75 -27.13
N LYS A 31 -4.13 -0.43 -26.94
CA LYS A 31 -4.75 -1.20 -28.01
C LYS A 31 -5.80 -0.36 -28.74
N LEU A 32 -6.57 0.44 -27.99
CA LEU A 32 -7.57 1.34 -28.57
C LEU A 32 -6.95 2.47 -29.39
N LEU A 33 -5.78 2.97 -29.02
CA LEU A 33 -5.08 4.04 -29.77
C LEU A 33 -4.57 3.54 -31.13
N THR A 34 -4.15 2.28 -31.20
CA THR A 34 -3.61 1.67 -32.43
C THR A 34 -4.68 0.97 -33.28
N ALA A 35 -5.87 0.74 -32.74
CA ALA A 35 -6.95 0.03 -33.42
C ALA A 35 -7.53 0.81 -34.60
N LYS A 36 -7.66 0.15 -35.76
CA LYS A 36 -8.33 0.70 -36.95
C LYS A 36 -9.86 0.59 -36.80
N ILE A 37 -10.47 1.46 -35.99
CA ILE A 37 -11.90 1.52 -35.77
C ILE A 37 -12.44 2.95 -36.00
N ALA A 38 -13.72 3.05 -36.31
CA ALA A 38 -14.36 4.35 -36.53
C ALA A 38 -14.21 5.25 -35.28
N LYS A 39 -13.87 6.52 -35.46
CA LYS A 39 -13.63 7.51 -34.38
C LYS A 39 -14.79 7.56 -33.36
N LYS A 40 -16.03 7.43 -33.82
CA LYS A 40 -17.23 7.39 -32.94
C LYS A 40 -17.19 6.18 -31.98
N LYS A 41 -16.85 4.99 -32.51
CA LYS A 41 -16.73 3.75 -31.72
C LYS A 41 -15.57 3.86 -30.74
N GLN A 42 -14.42 4.40 -31.19
CA GLN A 42 -13.26 4.66 -30.35
C GLN A 42 -13.58 5.58 -29.17
N ALA A 43 -14.28 6.69 -29.42
CA ALA A 43 -14.71 7.63 -28.38
C ALA A 43 -15.66 6.94 -27.36
N THR A 44 -16.60 6.11 -27.84
CA THR A 44 -17.52 5.36 -26.98
C THR A 44 -16.76 4.41 -26.03
N ILE A 45 -15.81 3.64 -26.55
CA ILE A 45 -14.98 2.72 -25.74
C ILE A 45 -14.14 3.52 -24.75
N LYS A 46 -13.49 4.59 -25.18
CA LYS A 46 -12.70 5.48 -24.32
C LYS A 46 -13.51 6.06 -23.16
N ASN A 47 -14.76 6.46 -23.44
CA ASN A 47 -15.67 6.95 -22.40
C ASN A 47 -16.06 5.85 -21.41
N LYS A 48 -16.30 4.62 -21.88
CA LYS A 48 -16.53 3.47 -20.99
C LYS A 48 -15.32 3.21 -20.10
N ILE A 49 -14.10 3.16 -20.64
CA ILE A 49 -12.86 2.99 -19.87
C ILE A 49 -12.74 4.07 -18.80
N LYS A 50 -12.88 5.34 -19.17
CA LYS A 50 -12.86 6.47 -18.22
C LYS A 50 -13.91 6.36 -17.13
N ARG A 51 -15.13 5.88 -17.46
CA ARG A 51 -16.19 5.65 -16.48
C ARG A 51 -15.76 4.60 -15.45
N PHE A 52 -15.20 3.47 -15.89
CA PHE A 52 -14.72 2.42 -14.99
C PHE A 52 -13.57 2.89 -14.12
N GLN A 53 -12.62 3.64 -14.68
CA GLN A 53 -11.53 4.26 -13.88
C GLN A 53 -12.09 5.18 -12.80
N LYS A 54 -13.16 5.92 -13.08
CA LYS A 54 -13.77 6.85 -12.13
C LYS A 54 -14.58 6.15 -11.04
N ILE A 55 -15.24 5.04 -11.35
CA ILE A 55 -16.13 4.33 -10.43
C ILE A 55 -15.33 3.36 -9.54
N GLY A 56 -14.10 2.96 -9.93
CA GLY A 56 -13.28 1.99 -9.23
C GLY A 56 -13.82 0.55 -9.30
N MET A 57 -14.85 0.29 -10.09
CA MET A 57 -15.55 -0.99 -10.19
C MET A 57 -15.14 -1.81 -11.42
N THR A 58 -13.86 -1.83 -11.74
CA THR A 58 -13.37 -2.65 -12.85
C THR A 58 -13.32 -4.12 -12.42
N SER A 59 -14.17 -4.93 -13.02
CA SER A 59 -14.12 -6.39 -12.89
C SER A 59 -13.43 -7.01 -14.09
N VAL A 60 -12.98 -8.25 -13.95
CA VAL A 60 -12.40 -9.01 -15.08
C VAL A 60 -13.42 -9.10 -16.24
N ASN A 61 -14.67 -9.38 -15.95
CA ASN A 61 -15.72 -9.46 -16.99
C ASN A 61 -15.85 -8.16 -17.77
N THR A 62 -15.81 -7.02 -17.10
CA THR A 62 -15.87 -5.70 -17.75
C THR A 62 -14.66 -5.48 -18.67
N LEU A 63 -13.48 -5.92 -18.27
CA LEU A 63 -12.27 -5.84 -19.12
C LEU A 63 -12.41 -6.72 -20.36
N LEU A 64 -12.91 -7.95 -20.20
CA LEU A 64 -13.16 -8.86 -21.33
C LEU A 64 -14.20 -8.30 -22.30
N GLU A 65 -15.28 -7.71 -21.80
CA GLU A 65 -16.28 -7.03 -22.62
C GLU A 65 -15.71 -5.86 -23.42
N LEU A 66 -14.84 -5.06 -22.77
CA LEU A 66 -14.17 -3.94 -23.43
C LEU A 66 -13.16 -4.42 -24.48
N ASP A 67 -12.40 -5.46 -24.18
CA ASP A 67 -11.43 -6.05 -25.11
C ASP A 67 -12.12 -6.62 -26.35
N ALA A 68 -13.26 -7.28 -26.18
CA ALA A 68 -14.05 -7.80 -27.29
C ALA A 68 -14.59 -6.72 -28.25
N LEU A 69 -14.72 -5.48 -27.78
CA LEU A 69 -15.14 -4.35 -28.61
C LEU A 69 -14.03 -3.80 -29.51
N ILE A 70 -12.78 -4.12 -29.20
CA ILE A 70 -11.59 -3.65 -29.94
C ILE A 70 -11.16 -4.77 -30.89
N PRO A 71 -11.22 -4.54 -32.21
CA PRO A 71 -10.80 -5.55 -33.18
C PRO A 71 -9.36 -6.00 -32.92
N TYR A 72 -9.14 -7.30 -33.03
CA TYR A 72 -7.79 -7.84 -33.02
C TYR A 72 -7.06 -7.32 -34.27
N ALA A 73 -6.05 -6.49 -34.06
CA ALA A 73 -5.10 -6.22 -35.13
C ALA A 73 -4.16 -7.44 -35.17
N PRO A 74 -4.11 -8.21 -36.29
CA PRO A 74 -3.11 -9.25 -36.41
C PRO A 74 -1.74 -8.59 -36.20
N ASP A 75 -0.92 -9.22 -35.36
CA ASP A 75 0.43 -8.75 -35.08
C ASP A 75 1.15 -8.44 -36.39
N THR A 76 1.27 -7.18 -36.71
CA THR A 76 2.35 -6.73 -37.58
C THR A 76 3.60 -6.87 -36.72
N ALA A 77 4.32 -7.96 -36.92
CA ALA A 77 5.36 -8.54 -36.08
C ALA A 77 6.52 -7.61 -35.70
N ASN A 78 6.47 -6.34 -36.00
CA ASN A 78 7.58 -5.41 -35.85
C ASN A 78 7.25 -4.08 -35.16
N ASN A 79 6.04 -3.90 -34.64
CA ASN A 79 5.67 -2.69 -33.90
C ASN A 79 5.15 -3.02 -32.49
N HIS A 80 5.84 -3.87 -31.75
CA HIS A 80 5.77 -3.85 -30.31
C HIS A 80 6.44 -2.55 -29.85
N SER A 81 5.68 -1.49 -29.72
CA SER A 81 6.01 -0.47 -28.74
C SER A 81 6.00 -1.21 -27.43
N GLU A 82 7.17 -1.60 -26.96
CA GLU A 82 7.36 -2.35 -25.72
C GLU A 82 6.90 -1.49 -24.56
N THR A 83 5.61 -1.49 -24.34
CA THR A 83 5.08 -0.89 -23.12
C THR A 83 5.24 -1.91 -22.03
N LEU A 84 6.39 -1.84 -21.41
CA LEU A 84 6.66 -2.63 -20.22
C LEU A 84 5.75 -2.14 -19.10
N ALA A 85 4.67 -2.87 -18.82
CA ALA A 85 3.89 -2.66 -17.63
C ALA A 85 4.39 -3.60 -16.53
N VAL A 86 4.78 -3.05 -15.40
CA VAL A 86 5.18 -3.78 -14.20
C VAL A 86 4.34 -3.29 -13.04
N GLY A 87 3.75 -4.21 -12.29
CA GLY A 87 3.06 -3.90 -11.05
C GLY A 87 3.90 -4.31 -9.85
N SER A 88 3.89 -3.50 -8.82
CA SER A 88 4.58 -3.80 -7.56
C SER A 88 3.79 -3.29 -6.38
N GLU A 89 3.75 -4.06 -5.31
CA GLU A 89 3.22 -3.59 -4.04
C GLU A 89 4.27 -3.65 -2.93
N GLU A 90 3.98 -2.97 -1.84
CA GLU A 90 4.91 -2.76 -0.73
C GLU A 90 5.28 -4.04 0.00
N THR A 91 4.46 -5.09 -0.09
CA THR A 91 4.70 -6.42 0.50
C THR A 91 5.75 -7.22 -0.27
N GLY A 92 6.19 -6.70 -1.43
CA GLY A 92 7.19 -7.34 -2.29
C GLY A 92 6.60 -8.18 -3.42
N HIS A 93 5.28 -8.20 -3.56
CA HIS A 93 4.66 -8.83 -4.72
C HIS A 93 4.94 -8.00 -5.98
N ASN A 94 5.44 -8.66 -7.00
CA ASN A 94 5.70 -8.04 -8.29
C ASN A 94 4.94 -8.80 -9.37
N ILE A 95 4.20 -8.05 -10.19
CA ILE A 95 3.47 -8.55 -11.34
C ILE A 95 4.24 -8.16 -12.59
N THR A 96 4.62 -9.15 -13.38
CA THR A 96 5.39 -8.97 -14.61
C THR A 96 4.77 -9.76 -15.75
N THR A 97 5.09 -9.36 -16.99
CA THR A 97 4.70 -10.11 -18.17
C THR A 97 5.32 -11.50 -18.19
N GLY A 98 4.57 -12.44 -18.72
CA GLY A 98 5.01 -13.79 -19.07
C GLY A 98 4.34 -14.24 -20.36
N TYR A 99 4.71 -15.41 -20.82
CA TYR A 99 4.10 -15.99 -22.02
C TYR A 99 3.62 -17.40 -21.72
N LEU A 100 2.39 -17.70 -22.14
CA LEU A 100 1.85 -19.05 -22.17
C LEU A 100 1.80 -19.54 -23.62
N THR A 101 2.27 -20.76 -23.83
CA THR A 101 2.11 -21.44 -25.12
C THR A 101 0.88 -22.34 -25.03
N LEU A 102 -0.13 -22.04 -25.82
CA LEU A 102 -1.36 -22.82 -25.92
C LEU A 102 -1.12 -24.14 -26.66
N PRO A 103 -2.03 -25.13 -26.56
CA PRO A 103 -1.93 -26.41 -27.26
C PRO A 103 -1.74 -26.28 -28.79
N ASN A 104 -2.35 -25.25 -29.37
CA ASN A 104 -2.22 -24.90 -30.79
C ASN A 104 -0.91 -24.16 -31.15
N LYS A 105 0.09 -24.20 -30.25
CA LYS A 105 1.38 -23.52 -30.38
C LYS A 105 1.28 -21.97 -30.41
N LYS A 106 0.11 -21.39 -30.25
CA LYS A 106 -0.04 -19.93 -30.14
C LYS A 106 0.53 -19.46 -28.80
N ARG A 107 1.37 -18.45 -28.85
CA ARG A 107 1.93 -17.76 -27.67
C ARG A 107 1.06 -16.59 -27.29
N ILE A 108 0.63 -16.52 -26.04
CA ILE A 108 -0.13 -15.40 -25.50
C ILE A 108 0.63 -14.74 -24.35
N GLU A 109 0.58 -13.42 -24.30
CA GLU A 109 1.15 -12.65 -23.22
C GLU A 109 0.21 -12.69 -22.01
N VAL A 110 0.76 -12.90 -20.83
CA VAL A 110 0.02 -12.92 -19.55
C VAL A 110 0.76 -12.14 -18.50
N TYR A 111 0.02 -11.60 -17.56
CA TYR A 111 0.57 -10.91 -16.39
C TYR A 111 0.28 -11.74 -15.15
N SER A 112 1.31 -11.99 -14.36
CA SER A 112 1.16 -12.78 -13.13
C SER A 112 2.14 -12.34 -12.06
N GLY A 113 1.73 -12.48 -10.80
CA GLY A 113 2.60 -12.43 -9.65
C GLY A 113 3.38 -13.74 -9.54
N ASN A 114 4.67 -13.72 -9.87
CA ASN A 114 5.55 -14.88 -9.76
C ASN A 114 6.88 -14.47 -9.14
N GLY A 115 7.05 -14.81 -7.86
CA GLY A 115 8.22 -14.44 -7.09
C GLY A 115 9.52 -15.01 -7.64
N LEU A 116 9.52 -16.25 -8.13
CA LEU A 116 10.71 -16.86 -8.74
C LEU A 116 11.11 -16.13 -10.02
N LYS A 117 10.14 -15.82 -10.89
CA LYS A 117 10.40 -15.05 -12.12
C LYS A 117 10.91 -13.66 -11.80
N SER A 118 10.33 -12.98 -10.78
CA SER A 118 10.77 -11.67 -10.35
C SER A 118 12.20 -11.70 -9.83
N ALA A 119 12.57 -12.73 -9.07
CA ALA A 119 13.93 -12.94 -8.59
C ALA A 119 14.91 -13.15 -9.75
N LEU A 120 14.58 -14.00 -10.72
CA LEU A 120 15.40 -14.25 -11.90
C LEU A 120 15.56 -12.99 -12.77
N ASN A 121 14.50 -12.23 -12.99
CA ASN A 121 14.56 -10.95 -13.71
C ASN A 121 15.45 -9.94 -12.99
N THR A 122 15.35 -9.87 -11.66
CA THR A 122 16.22 -9.00 -10.85
C THR A 122 17.67 -9.43 -10.95
N PHE A 123 17.92 -10.73 -10.85
CA PHE A 123 19.26 -11.29 -11.00
C PHE A 123 19.86 -10.94 -12.37
N ALA A 124 19.14 -11.22 -13.47
CA ALA A 124 19.60 -10.92 -14.81
C ALA A 124 19.88 -9.42 -15.01
N ALA A 125 19.01 -8.55 -14.52
CA ALA A 125 19.20 -7.10 -14.58
C ALA A 125 20.42 -6.64 -13.76
N THR A 126 20.67 -7.25 -12.62
CA THR A 126 21.84 -6.92 -11.78
C THR A 126 23.14 -7.46 -12.34
N GLU A 127 23.14 -8.62 -12.99
CA GLU A 127 24.30 -9.14 -13.72
C GLU A 127 24.74 -8.20 -14.84
N GLN A 128 23.81 -7.70 -15.61
CA GLN A 128 24.10 -6.73 -16.64
C GLN A 128 24.76 -5.45 -16.09
N LEU A 129 24.34 -5.00 -14.92
CA LEU A 129 24.97 -3.88 -14.22
C LEU A 129 26.38 -4.23 -13.70
N ALA A 130 26.61 -5.47 -13.27
CA ALA A 130 27.90 -5.93 -12.77
C ALA A 130 29.02 -5.86 -13.81
N THR A 131 28.68 -6.03 -15.09
CA THR A 131 29.64 -5.96 -16.19
C THR A 131 30.08 -4.52 -16.54
N THR A 132 29.28 -3.51 -16.12
CA THR A 132 29.48 -2.11 -16.51
C THR A 132 29.93 -1.21 -15.36
N LEU A 133 29.82 -1.66 -14.12
CA LEU A 133 30.12 -0.89 -12.92
C LEU A 133 31.27 -1.51 -12.12
N SER A 134 32.03 -0.69 -11.38
CA SER A 134 32.93 -1.21 -10.37
C SER A 134 32.15 -1.94 -9.27
N SER A 135 32.78 -2.92 -8.61
CA SER A 135 32.13 -3.77 -7.57
C SER A 135 31.45 -2.94 -6.48
N GLU A 136 32.03 -1.84 -6.07
CA GLU A 136 31.43 -0.95 -5.07
C GLU A 136 30.18 -0.22 -5.60
N LYS A 137 30.26 0.37 -6.79
CA LYS A 137 29.12 1.03 -7.45
C LYS A 137 28.00 0.03 -7.75
N TYR A 138 28.33 -1.19 -8.17
CA TYR A 138 27.38 -2.27 -8.36
C TYR A 138 26.62 -2.60 -7.08
N ILE A 139 27.33 -2.85 -5.97
CA ILE A 139 26.70 -3.14 -4.70
C ILE A 139 25.82 -1.97 -4.22
N GLN A 140 26.27 -0.73 -4.40
CA GLN A 140 25.49 0.44 -4.04
C GLN A 140 24.23 0.58 -4.90
N SER A 141 24.31 0.34 -6.21
CA SER A 141 23.17 0.43 -7.14
C SER A 141 22.09 -0.61 -6.84
N ILE A 142 22.49 -1.84 -6.44
CA ILE A 142 21.55 -2.89 -6.07
C ILE A 142 20.89 -2.62 -4.71
N ARG A 143 21.69 -2.25 -3.72
CA ARG A 143 21.20 -2.06 -2.36
C ARG A 143 20.38 -0.78 -2.18
N ARG A 144 20.71 0.28 -2.91
CA ARG A 144 20.10 1.61 -2.75
C ARG A 144 19.97 2.33 -4.08
N PRO A 145 19.16 1.81 -5.01
CA PRO A 145 18.98 2.44 -6.32
C PRO A 145 18.35 3.84 -6.22
N PHE A 146 17.75 4.17 -5.08
CA PHE A 146 17.11 5.47 -4.83
C PHE A 146 17.54 6.06 -3.50
N SER A 147 17.47 7.39 -3.41
CA SER A 147 17.62 8.08 -2.12
C SER A 147 16.58 7.55 -1.13
N PRO A 148 16.99 7.12 0.07
CA PRO A 148 16.08 6.54 1.03
C PRO A 148 15.06 7.56 1.52
N GLY A 149 13.78 7.24 1.33
CA GLY A 149 12.66 7.96 1.91
C GLY A 149 12.40 7.59 3.37
N PHE A 150 11.38 8.24 3.94
CA PHE A 150 10.79 7.87 5.21
C PHE A 150 9.51 7.07 4.95
N LYS A 151 9.43 5.91 5.57
CA LYS A 151 8.27 5.02 5.60
C LYS A 151 8.02 4.60 7.03
N SER A 152 6.79 4.75 7.49
CA SER A 152 6.35 4.21 8.78
C SER A 152 4.87 3.89 8.70
N THR A 153 4.45 2.84 9.41
CA THR A 153 3.05 2.49 9.56
C THR A 153 2.76 2.34 11.05
N LEU A 154 1.70 2.98 11.49
CA LEU A 154 1.17 2.88 12.84
C LEU A 154 -0.15 2.11 12.77
N TYR A 155 -0.46 1.35 13.80
CA TYR A 155 -1.66 0.53 13.86
C TYR A 155 -2.46 0.82 15.12
N THR A 156 -3.77 0.61 15.06
CA THR A 156 -4.63 0.37 16.22
C THR A 156 -5.44 -0.89 15.94
N TYR A 157 -5.34 -1.86 16.84
CA TYR A 157 -6.03 -3.15 16.77
C TYR A 157 -7.31 -3.12 17.59
N TYR A 158 -8.16 -4.12 17.41
CA TYR A 158 -9.39 -4.33 18.17
C TYR A 158 -10.31 -3.11 18.13
N VAL A 159 -10.73 -2.75 16.93
CA VAL A 159 -11.51 -1.55 16.63
C VAL A 159 -12.80 -1.89 15.91
N HIS A 160 -13.80 -1.05 16.03
CA HIS A 160 -15.02 -1.08 15.23
C HIS A 160 -14.73 -0.55 13.82
N GLN A 161 -14.15 -1.39 12.96
CA GLN A 161 -13.70 -1.02 11.60
C GLN A 161 -14.85 -0.57 10.71
N ASP A 162 -16.05 -1.11 10.90
CA ASP A 162 -17.28 -0.79 10.19
C ASP A 162 -17.71 0.67 10.33
N LEU A 163 -17.22 1.36 11.36
CA LEU A 163 -17.47 2.79 11.56
C LEU A 163 -16.53 3.70 10.76
N PHE A 164 -15.45 3.15 10.19
CA PHE A 164 -14.50 3.91 9.38
C PHE A 164 -14.72 3.62 7.90
N TYR A 165 -15.58 4.39 7.27
CA TYR A 165 -15.83 4.38 5.83
C TYR A 165 -15.97 5.81 5.32
N ARG A 166 -15.89 6.00 4.01
CA ARG A 166 -15.93 7.32 3.37
C ARG A 166 -17.14 8.13 3.82
N ASP A 167 -16.88 9.36 4.20
CA ASP A 167 -17.86 10.34 4.67
C ASP A 167 -18.58 10.00 5.98
N SER A 168 -18.21 8.91 6.68
CA SER A 168 -18.66 8.64 8.04
C SER A 168 -18.20 9.76 8.99
N GLN A 169 -18.84 9.84 10.17
CA GLN A 169 -18.47 10.83 11.19
C GLN A 169 -17.01 10.66 11.63
N VAL A 170 -16.57 9.42 11.81
CA VAL A 170 -15.17 9.10 12.16
C VAL A 170 -14.22 9.56 11.07
N TRP A 171 -14.48 9.19 9.81
CA TRP A 171 -13.67 9.57 8.66
C TRP A 171 -13.53 11.10 8.53
N LYS A 172 -14.65 11.83 8.72
CA LYS A 172 -14.65 13.30 8.68
C LYS A 172 -13.84 13.92 9.83
N LYS A 173 -13.94 13.37 11.05
CA LYS A 173 -13.14 13.82 12.18
C LYS A 173 -11.66 13.58 11.96
N VAL A 174 -11.27 12.39 11.49
CA VAL A 174 -9.87 12.03 11.18
C VAL A 174 -9.33 12.92 10.06
N LYS A 175 -10.08 13.16 8.99
CA LYS A 175 -9.71 14.07 7.91
C LYS A 175 -9.44 15.49 8.42
N ARG A 176 -10.33 16.02 9.27
CA ARG A 176 -10.18 17.34 9.85
C ARG A 176 -8.91 17.45 10.70
N LEU A 177 -8.70 16.47 11.59
CA LEU A 177 -7.49 16.42 12.42
C LEU A 177 -6.22 16.35 11.57
N LEU A 178 -6.19 15.47 10.56
CA LEU A 178 -5.04 15.34 9.64
C LEU A 178 -4.69 16.65 8.98
N LEU A 179 -5.67 17.35 8.40
CA LEU A 179 -5.44 18.64 7.72
C LEU A 179 -4.96 19.72 8.70
N GLN A 180 -5.54 19.77 9.90
CA GLN A 180 -5.14 20.73 10.94
C GLN A 180 -3.72 20.46 11.44
N THR A 181 -3.40 19.18 11.74
CA THR A 181 -2.08 18.80 12.25
C THR A 181 -1.01 18.93 11.17
N ALA A 182 -1.34 18.61 9.91
CA ALA A 182 -0.46 18.87 8.77
C ALA A 182 -0.11 20.35 8.67
N LYS A 183 -1.12 21.24 8.72
CA LYS A 183 -0.92 22.71 8.70
C LYS A 183 -0.05 23.18 9.85
N LYS A 184 -0.29 22.71 11.09
CA LYS A 184 0.55 23.03 12.27
C LYS A 184 2.01 22.60 12.10
N ASN A 185 2.28 21.56 11.31
CA ASN A 185 3.63 21.08 11.02
C ASN A 185 4.24 21.67 9.72
N GLY A 186 3.59 22.69 9.13
CA GLY A 186 4.10 23.40 7.97
C GLY A 186 3.82 22.73 6.63
N TYR A 187 2.81 21.85 6.54
CA TYR A 187 2.41 21.23 5.29
C TYR A 187 1.09 21.80 4.76
N SER A 188 1.04 22.05 3.45
CA SER A 188 -0.21 22.11 2.72
C SER A 188 -0.71 20.70 2.48
N GLY A 189 -1.96 20.41 2.80
CA GLY A 189 -2.56 19.09 2.63
C GLY A 189 -3.74 19.13 1.66
N LYS A 190 -3.81 18.15 0.75
CA LYS A 190 -4.93 17.97 -0.19
C LYS A 190 -5.47 16.55 -0.08
N THR A 191 -6.78 16.43 0.13
CA THR A 191 -7.45 15.12 0.11
C THR A 191 -7.50 14.58 -1.32
N GLN A 192 -7.13 13.32 -1.48
CA GLN A 192 -7.25 12.59 -2.74
C GLN A 192 -8.06 11.33 -2.50
N ILE A 193 -8.98 11.02 -3.40
CA ILE A 193 -9.83 9.83 -3.34
C ILE A 193 -9.31 8.83 -4.38
N PHE A 194 -9.18 7.60 -3.98
CA PHE A 194 -8.88 6.48 -4.86
C PHE A 194 -10.19 5.73 -5.14
N PRO A 195 -10.64 5.66 -6.40
CA PRO A 195 -11.89 5.00 -6.74
C PRO A 195 -11.92 3.51 -6.37
N ASP A 196 -10.77 2.86 -6.41
CA ASP A 196 -10.61 1.42 -6.12
C ASP A 196 -10.59 1.11 -4.61
N ASP A 197 -10.35 2.13 -3.77
CA ASP A 197 -10.39 2.05 -2.30
C ASP A 197 -11.02 3.35 -1.77
N PRO A 198 -12.33 3.53 -1.95
CA PRO A 198 -13.00 4.80 -1.65
C PRO A 198 -13.02 5.14 -0.16
N ASP A 199 -12.93 4.15 0.69
CA ASP A 199 -12.94 4.33 2.16
C ASP A 199 -11.57 4.74 2.71
N MET A 200 -10.49 4.54 1.95
CA MET A 200 -9.18 5.01 2.31
C MET A 200 -9.14 6.54 2.34
N LEU A 201 -8.77 7.10 3.48
CA LEU A 201 -8.48 8.53 3.61
C LEU A 201 -7.03 8.80 3.26
N TYR A 202 -6.78 9.42 2.11
CA TYR A 202 -5.45 9.84 1.72
C TYR A 202 -5.33 11.36 1.69
N ILE A 203 -4.31 11.87 2.39
CA ILE A 203 -3.92 13.28 2.37
C ILE A 203 -2.53 13.37 1.74
N SER A 204 -2.47 13.93 0.55
CA SER A 204 -1.23 14.32 -0.11
C SER A 204 -0.68 15.58 0.55
N LEU A 205 0.59 15.58 0.91
CA LEU A 205 1.30 16.66 1.59
C LEU A 205 2.46 17.15 0.72
N ALA A 206 2.82 18.42 0.89
CA ALA A 206 3.98 19.01 0.21
C ALA A 206 3.99 18.73 -1.30
N GLU A 207 2.86 18.95 -1.97
CA GLU A 207 2.72 18.77 -3.42
C GLU A 207 3.06 17.34 -3.89
N GLY A 208 2.66 16.35 -3.09
CA GLY A 208 2.90 14.93 -3.40
C GLY A 208 4.25 14.38 -2.92
N LYS A 209 5.11 15.21 -2.31
CA LYS A 209 6.42 14.77 -1.78
C LYS A 209 6.31 14.01 -0.46
N ALA A 210 5.17 14.11 0.21
CA ALA A 210 4.82 13.35 1.40
C ALA A 210 3.33 12.99 1.38
N GLY A 211 2.93 12.04 2.20
CA GLY A 211 1.54 11.63 2.31
C GLY A 211 1.23 10.87 3.58
N VAL A 212 -0.01 10.96 3.99
CA VAL A 212 -0.59 10.18 5.08
C VAL A 212 -1.86 9.52 4.57
N PHE A 213 -1.97 8.22 4.76
CA PHE A 213 -3.20 7.51 4.45
C PHE A 213 -3.64 6.60 5.58
N VAL A 214 -4.94 6.60 5.81
CA VAL A 214 -5.64 5.84 6.86
C VAL A 214 -6.58 4.86 6.17
N ARG A 215 -6.48 3.59 6.53
CA ARG A 215 -7.32 2.55 5.94
C ARG A 215 -7.59 1.40 6.89
N ASN A 216 -8.72 0.74 6.68
CA ASN A 216 -9.02 -0.54 7.30
C ASN A 216 -8.12 -1.66 6.75
N SER A 217 -7.81 -2.64 7.59
CA SER A 217 -7.23 -3.91 7.11
C SER A 217 -8.34 -4.79 6.54
N GLY A 218 -8.08 -5.46 5.42
CA GLY A 218 -9.01 -6.43 4.85
C GLY A 218 -8.98 -7.82 5.50
N THR A 219 -7.99 -8.09 6.36
CA THR A 219 -7.73 -9.43 6.91
C THR A 219 -7.66 -9.50 8.42
N GLU A 220 -7.47 -8.36 9.08
CA GLU A 220 -7.31 -8.29 10.54
C GLU A 220 -8.14 -7.14 11.10
N ASN A 221 -8.59 -7.27 12.35
CA ASN A 221 -9.31 -6.20 13.04
C ASN A 221 -8.34 -5.10 13.48
N LYS A 222 -7.98 -4.23 12.53
CA LYS A 222 -7.10 -3.07 12.74
C LYS A 222 -7.30 -1.98 11.70
N ILE A 223 -6.96 -0.76 12.09
CA ILE A 223 -6.79 0.37 11.17
C ILE A 223 -5.31 0.74 11.13
N SER A 224 -4.82 1.07 9.95
CA SER A 224 -3.44 1.53 9.74
C SER A 224 -3.39 3.00 9.36
N VAL A 225 -2.39 3.69 9.91
CA VAL A 225 -1.98 5.04 9.55
C VAL A 225 -0.60 4.95 8.90
N ASN A 226 -0.54 5.17 7.62
CA ASN A 226 0.66 5.01 6.82
C ASN A 226 1.27 6.37 6.52
N LEU A 227 2.55 6.51 6.79
CA LEU A 227 3.31 7.74 6.68
C LEU A 227 4.40 7.55 5.62
N ARG A 228 4.46 8.45 4.66
CA ARG A 228 5.45 8.43 3.57
C ARG A 228 5.98 9.84 3.35
N GLY A 229 7.28 9.99 3.13
CA GLY A 229 7.89 11.28 2.88
C GLY A 229 9.42 11.19 2.74
N ARG A 230 10.10 12.32 2.86
CA ARG A 230 11.55 12.40 2.91
C ARG A 230 12.04 12.04 4.31
N LYS A 231 13.29 11.66 4.46
CA LYS A 231 13.91 11.45 5.78
C LYS A 231 13.81 12.66 6.69
N SER A 232 13.96 13.86 6.14
CA SER A 232 13.81 15.15 6.86
C SER A 232 12.41 15.37 7.43
N ASP A 233 11.39 14.74 6.85
CA ASP A 233 10.00 14.86 7.28
C ASP A 233 9.62 13.88 8.39
N ALA A 234 10.49 12.92 8.72
CA ALA A 234 10.19 11.80 9.60
C ALA A 234 9.59 12.20 10.96
N SER A 235 10.20 13.18 11.64
CA SER A 235 9.73 13.65 12.94
C SER A 235 8.34 14.29 12.87
N LYS A 236 8.11 15.14 11.87
CA LYS A 236 6.82 15.82 11.65
C LYS A 236 5.73 14.81 11.29
N LEU A 237 6.01 13.88 10.37
CA LEU A 237 5.06 12.84 9.96
C LEU A 237 4.72 11.91 11.13
N LYS A 238 5.70 11.52 11.95
CA LYS A 238 5.44 10.73 13.16
C LYS A 238 4.51 11.46 14.13
N LYS A 239 4.70 12.75 14.37
CA LYS A 239 3.80 13.56 15.21
C LYS A 239 2.37 13.55 14.64
N ILE A 240 2.20 13.78 13.36
CA ILE A 240 0.89 13.72 12.67
C ILE A 240 0.26 12.35 12.86
N GLY A 241 1.01 11.27 12.60
CA GLY A 241 0.52 9.90 12.73
C GLY A 241 0.08 9.54 14.14
N LEU A 242 0.82 9.95 15.16
CA LEU A 242 0.49 9.70 16.57
C LEU A 242 -0.80 10.39 17.00
N GLU A 243 -1.04 11.64 16.58
CA GLU A 243 -2.30 12.33 16.87
C GLU A 243 -3.51 11.61 16.21
N VAL A 244 -3.31 11.08 14.99
CA VAL A 244 -4.35 10.31 14.30
C VAL A 244 -4.64 8.99 15.01
N ILE A 245 -3.59 8.27 15.43
CA ILE A 245 -3.75 7.00 16.18
C ILE A 245 -4.53 7.24 17.48
N LYS A 246 -4.19 8.29 18.22
CA LYS A 246 -4.91 8.64 19.46
C LYS A 246 -6.39 8.93 19.20
N LEU A 247 -6.70 9.67 18.14
CA LEU A 247 -8.09 9.94 17.77
C LEU A 247 -8.82 8.65 17.35
N LEU A 248 -8.19 7.81 16.52
CA LEU A 248 -8.77 6.53 16.09
C LEU A 248 -9.03 5.62 17.30
N PHE A 249 -8.10 5.55 18.25
CA PHE A 249 -8.28 4.83 19.49
C PHE A 249 -9.53 5.34 20.24
N SER A 250 -9.62 6.64 20.50
CA SER A 250 -10.73 7.23 21.26
C SER A 250 -12.10 7.10 20.59
N LEU A 251 -12.14 6.94 19.25
CA LEU A 251 -13.40 6.86 18.51
C LEU A 251 -13.83 5.43 18.16
N LEU A 252 -12.89 4.51 18.08
CA LEU A 252 -13.14 3.21 17.48
C LEU A 252 -12.72 2.03 18.36
N LYS A 253 -11.97 2.23 19.44
CA LYS A 253 -11.50 1.11 20.26
C LYS A 253 -12.67 0.28 20.79
N ASP A 254 -12.62 -1.02 20.56
CA ASP A 254 -13.59 -1.97 21.07
C ASP A 254 -13.17 -2.41 22.49
N HIS A 255 -13.70 -1.71 23.50
CA HIS A 255 -13.38 -1.95 24.90
C HIS A 255 -13.93 -3.29 25.41
N ASP A 256 -14.87 -3.91 24.70
CA ASP A 256 -15.43 -5.22 25.07
C ASP A 256 -14.66 -6.38 24.45
N ASN A 257 -13.76 -6.12 23.52
CA ASN A 257 -12.96 -7.14 22.86
C ASN A 257 -12.06 -7.88 23.86
N ALA A 258 -12.17 -9.21 23.89
CA ALA A 258 -11.43 -10.05 24.83
C ALA A 258 -9.89 -9.95 24.66
N LEU A 259 -9.41 -9.82 23.41
CA LEU A 259 -7.98 -9.66 23.11
C LEU A 259 -7.47 -8.30 23.53
N TYR A 260 -8.29 -7.25 23.41
CA TYR A 260 -7.95 -5.93 23.93
C TYR A 260 -7.83 -5.93 25.47
N LYS A 261 -8.76 -6.60 26.17
CA LYS A 261 -8.66 -6.74 27.62
C LYS A 261 -7.37 -7.47 28.05
N MET A 262 -6.98 -8.52 27.30
CA MET A 262 -5.72 -9.22 27.52
C MET A 262 -4.50 -8.31 27.22
N GLU A 263 -4.56 -7.51 26.16
CA GLU A 263 -3.52 -6.53 25.81
C GLU A 263 -3.32 -5.51 26.93
N LEU A 264 -4.40 -4.98 27.51
CA LEU A 264 -4.33 -4.06 28.65
C LEU A 264 -3.70 -4.71 29.89
N CYS A 265 -4.07 -5.95 30.21
CA CYS A 265 -3.45 -6.69 31.31
C CYS A 265 -1.93 -6.86 31.09
N ALA A 266 -1.52 -7.25 29.88
CA ALA A 266 -0.11 -7.40 29.53
C ALA A 266 0.66 -6.06 29.65
N LEU A 267 0.08 -4.97 29.12
CA LEU A 267 0.68 -3.64 29.23
C LEU A 267 0.78 -3.15 30.68
N SER A 268 -0.21 -3.46 31.52
CA SER A 268 -0.17 -3.12 32.94
C SER A 268 0.93 -3.89 33.68
N GLN A 269 1.17 -5.15 33.35
CA GLN A 269 2.29 -5.92 33.89
C GLN A 269 3.64 -5.31 33.48
N ILE A 270 3.77 -4.95 32.19
CA ILE A 270 5.00 -4.29 31.67
C ILE A 270 5.20 -2.90 32.32
N ALA A 271 4.12 -2.21 32.68
CA ALA A 271 4.19 -0.92 33.35
C ALA A 271 4.68 -1.04 34.80
N SER A 272 4.29 -2.08 35.50
CA SER A 272 4.65 -2.30 36.92
C SER A 272 6.06 -2.83 37.09
N GLN A 273 6.53 -3.66 36.14
CA GLN A 273 7.86 -4.28 36.14
C GLN A 273 8.30 -4.59 34.73
N HIS A 274 9.59 -4.53 34.44
CA HIS A 274 10.14 -4.95 33.17
C HIS A 274 9.98 -6.47 33.02
N VAL A 275 9.10 -6.92 32.14
CA VAL A 275 8.77 -8.34 31.97
C VAL A 275 9.25 -8.85 30.64
N THR A 276 9.98 -9.97 30.65
CA THR A 276 10.35 -10.68 29.42
C THR A 276 9.13 -11.33 28.79
N ASP A 277 9.21 -11.62 27.48
CA ASP A 277 8.11 -12.25 26.74
C ASP A 277 7.60 -13.56 27.40
N GLU A 278 8.51 -14.33 28.03
CA GLU A 278 8.20 -15.59 28.70
C GLU A 278 7.41 -15.40 30.01
N LYS A 279 7.71 -14.33 30.75
CA LYS A 279 7.11 -14.05 32.07
C LYS A 279 5.76 -13.33 32.00
N LEU A 280 5.31 -12.91 30.83
CA LEU A 280 3.99 -12.31 30.67
C LEU A 280 2.89 -13.31 31.01
N GLU A 281 2.02 -12.93 31.93
CA GLU A 281 0.87 -13.72 32.38
C GLU A 281 -0.31 -13.62 31.40
N VAL A 282 -0.12 -14.16 30.20
CA VAL A 282 -1.12 -14.26 29.15
C VAL A 282 -1.25 -15.70 28.72
N LYS A 283 -2.46 -16.17 28.37
CA LYS A 283 -2.68 -17.51 27.85
C LYS A 283 -1.71 -17.79 26.68
N ASN A 284 -0.93 -18.88 26.78
CA ASN A 284 0.16 -19.19 25.85
C ASN A 284 -0.22 -19.13 24.38
N GLN A 285 -1.44 -19.56 24.02
CA GLN A 285 -1.93 -19.54 22.64
C GLN A 285 -2.04 -18.11 22.03
N TYR A 286 -2.17 -17.07 22.85
CA TYR A 286 -2.28 -15.67 22.41
C TYR A 286 -1.02 -14.85 22.66
N LYS A 287 -0.10 -15.36 23.47
CA LYS A 287 1.07 -14.61 23.95
C LYS A 287 1.91 -14.00 22.82
N LEU A 288 2.38 -14.84 21.90
CA LEU A 288 3.23 -14.40 20.80
C LEU A 288 2.51 -13.37 19.90
N ARG A 289 1.24 -13.62 19.63
CA ARG A 289 0.41 -12.72 18.82
C ARG A 289 0.27 -11.35 19.51
N LEU A 290 -0.10 -11.31 20.77
CA LEU A 290 -0.29 -10.05 21.52
C LEU A 290 1.02 -9.25 21.61
N ILE A 291 2.15 -9.93 21.87
CA ILE A 291 3.46 -9.28 21.91
C ILE A 291 3.81 -8.66 20.56
N ASP A 292 3.59 -9.39 19.46
CA ASP A 292 3.85 -8.90 18.11
C ASP A 292 2.93 -7.70 17.76
N GLU A 293 1.65 -7.78 18.10
CA GLU A 293 0.69 -6.69 17.90
C GLU A 293 1.02 -5.46 18.74
N MET A 294 1.41 -5.61 20.00
CA MET A 294 1.86 -4.50 20.87
C MET A 294 3.15 -3.84 20.32
N LYS A 295 4.09 -4.64 19.78
CA LYS A 295 5.28 -4.12 19.10
C LYS A 295 4.91 -3.38 17.81
N LYS A 296 4.03 -3.93 16.98
CA LYS A 296 3.53 -3.28 15.75
C LYS A 296 2.77 -1.98 16.02
N GLN A 297 2.01 -1.93 17.11
CA GLN A 297 1.34 -0.70 17.59
C GLN A 297 2.32 0.32 18.18
N ASN A 298 3.59 -0.05 18.38
CA ASN A 298 4.58 0.77 19.08
C ASN A 298 4.17 1.09 20.52
N LEU A 299 3.49 0.17 21.19
CA LEU A 299 3.13 0.29 22.61
C LEU A 299 4.26 -0.15 23.53
N ILE A 300 5.03 -1.15 23.10
CA ILE A 300 6.20 -1.68 23.80
C ILE A 300 7.44 -1.68 22.91
N GLN A 301 8.58 -1.67 23.55
CA GLN A 301 9.89 -1.83 22.90
C GLN A 301 10.80 -2.72 23.76
N PRO A 302 11.69 -3.52 23.14
CA PRO A 302 12.63 -4.34 23.88
C PRO A 302 13.63 -3.49 24.66
N SER A 303 14.05 -3.99 25.81
CA SER A 303 15.15 -3.47 26.61
C SER A 303 15.99 -4.64 27.14
N PRO A 304 17.20 -4.41 27.67
CA PRO A 304 18.01 -5.49 28.26
C PRO A 304 17.32 -6.27 29.39
N GLU A 305 16.41 -5.62 30.09
CA GLU A 305 15.70 -6.17 31.24
C GLU A 305 14.33 -6.78 30.89
N GLY A 306 13.95 -6.74 29.60
CA GLY A 306 12.64 -7.19 29.10
C GLY A 306 11.95 -6.10 28.28
N ASN A 307 10.63 -6.21 28.12
CA ASN A 307 9.85 -5.19 27.44
C ASN A 307 9.61 -3.98 28.33
N ARG A 308 9.59 -2.80 27.73
CA ARG A 308 9.21 -1.55 28.39
C ARG A 308 8.17 -0.80 27.56
N LEU A 309 7.32 -0.03 28.22
CA LEU A 309 6.35 0.83 27.56
C LEU A 309 7.02 1.97 26.81
N THR A 310 6.54 2.23 25.62
CA THR A 310 6.83 3.48 24.89
C THR A 310 6.00 4.64 25.48
N SER A 311 6.23 5.86 25.02
CA SER A 311 5.37 7.00 25.36
C SER A 311 3.92 6.80 24.90
N LEU A 312 3.70 6.13 23.76
CA LEU A 312 2.36 5.77 23.30
C LEU A 312 1.75 4.68 24.18
N GLY A 313 2.51 3.66 24.59
CA GLY A 313 2.05 2.60 25.49
C GLY A 313 1.63 3.14 26.84
N LYS A 314 2.39 4.09 27.41
CA LYS A 314 2.02 4.79 28.65
C LYS A 314 0.70 5.58 28.50
N TRP A 315 0.54 6.30 27.39
CA TRP A 315 -0.68 7.01 27.07
C TRP A 315 -1.87 6.05 26.93
N TYR A 316 -1.67 4.91 26.26
CA TYR A 316 -2.67 3.90 25.97
C TYR A 316 -3.30 3.25 27.21
N ILE A 317 -2.54 3.02 28.27
CA ILE A 317 -3.03 2.43 29.52
C ILE A 317 -3.90 3.42 30.30
N ILE A 318 -3.67 4.72 30.15
CA ILE A 318 -4.37 5.76 30.93
C ILE A 318 -5.71 6.13 30.30
N HIS A 319 -5.88 5.86 28.99
CA HIS A 319 -7.06 6.24 28.21
C HIS A 319 -7.85 5.05 27.73
#